data_ee55265f222685650768a63b0ffe1ddd
#
_entry.id   ee55265f222685650768a63b0ffe1ddd
#
_cell.length_a   1.000
_cell.length_b   1.000
_cell.length_c   1.000
_cell.angle_alpha   90.00
_cell.angle_beta   90.00
_cell.angle_gamma   90.00
#
_symmetry.space_group_name_H-M   'P 1'
#
loop_
_entity.id
_entity.type
_entity.pdbx_description
1 polymer ?
#
loop_
_entity_poly.entity_id
_entity_poly.type
_entity_poly.pdbx_seq_one_letter_code
_entity_poly.pdbx_strand_id
1 'polypeptide(L)'
;AQIKNVRVPFNVDIGVGDIIVPRAEERTINTQLPDFEAPVIKTYSLESTIAEKFDAILQRFELTGRMKDFYDIYYLSRTFDFEGAKLQAAIFETLQRRGTPYDRDSFKRVVALADDEDMQKRWKFFLKTIKDNTLEFPFVIEEIQTFLEPVFDAIVNEKEWQNIWKGNAKKWSNLKGGIDRDKSS
;
A
#
# COMPACT_ATOMS: atom_id res chain seq x y z
N ALA A 1 17.72 -24.53 -2.64
CA ALA A 1 17.81 -25.16 -3.97
C ALA A 1 19.28 -25.43 -4.32
N GLN A 2 19.53 -26.41 -5.15
CA GLN A 2 20.88 -26.76 -5.62
C GLN A 2 20.85 -26.94 -7.14
N ILE A 3 21.76 -26.24 -7.82
CA ILE A 3 21.96 -26.37 -9.25
C ILE A 3 23.43 -26.80 -9.46
N LYS A 4 23.66 -28.05 -9.83
CA LYS A 4 24.99 -28.66 -9.86
C LYS A 4 25.70 -28.45 -8.51
N ASN A 5 26.82 -27.72 -8.49
CA ASN A 5 27.60 -27.44 -7.29
C ASN A 5 27.23 -26.12 -6.61
N VAL A 6 26.24 -25.39 -7.12
CA VAL A 6 25.81 -24.10 -6.57
C VAL A 6 24.63 -24.32 -5.65
N ARG A 7 24.76 -23.91 -4.38
CA ARG A 7 23.67 -23.85 -3.41
C ARG A 7 23.10 -22.44 -3.40
N VAL A 8 21.80 -22.30 -3.71
CA VAL A 8 21.09 -21.03 -3.64
C VAL A 8 20.18 -21.08 -2.42
N PRO A 9 20.52 -20.39 -1.33
CA PRO A 9 19.61 -20.25 -0.19
C PRO A 9 18.42 -19.38 -0.60
N PHE A 10 17.23 -19.74 -0.17
CA PHE A 10 16.05 -18.90 -0.25
C PHE A 10 15.23 -19.10 1.02
N ASN A 11 14.55 -18.05 1.45
CA ASN A 11 13.64 -18.07 2.58
C ASN A 11 12.19 -18.11 2.06
N VAL A 12 11.35 -18.82 2.77
CA VAL A 12 9.90 -18.82 2.56
C VAL A 12 9.27 -18.39 3.87
N ASP A 13 8.63 -17.24 3.87
CA ASP A 13 7.85 -16.77 5.00
C ASP A 13 6.41 -17.26 4.84
N ILE A 14 5.87 -17.89 5.88
CA ILE A 14 4.52 -18.44 5.87
C ILE A 14 3.69 -17.64 6.87
N GLY A 15 2.71 -16.89 6.35
CA GLY A 15 1.65 -16.27 7.15
C GLY A 15 0.49 -17.24 7.34
N VAL A 16 -0.09 -17.27 8.54
CA VAL A 16 -1.27 -18.09 8.86
C VAL A 16 -2.36 -17.20 9.41
N GLY A 17 -3.59 -17.36 8.89
CA GLY A 17 -4.76 -16.62 9.39
C GLY A 17 -5.01 -15.28 8.72
N ASP A 18 -4.29 -14.94 7.66
CA ASP A 18 -4.55 -13.72 6.89
C ASP A 18 -5.86 -13.83 6.10
N ILE A 19 -6.72 -12.83 6.22
CA ILE A 19 -7.91 -12.69 5.38
C ILE A 19 -7.57 -11.79 4.22
N ILE A 20 -7.85 -12.24 3.02
CA ILE A 20 -7.61 -11.47 1.80
C ILE A 20 -8.91 -10.77 1.39
N VAL A 21 -8.90 -9.44 1.42
CA VAL A 21 -10.04 -8.60 1.06
C VAL A 21 -9.70 -7.78 -0.19
N PRO A 22 -10.56 -7.77 -1.21
CA PRO A 22 -11.85 -8.44 -1.31
C PRO A 22 -11.73 -9.95 -1.59
N ARG A 23 -10.72 -10.42 -2.32
CA ARG A 23 -10.40 -11.85 -2.60
C ARG A 23 -8.97 -11.95 -3.11
N ALA A 24 -8.38 -13.15 -2.98
CA ALA A 24 -7.14 -13.44 -3.66
C ALA A 24 -7.33 -13.34 -5.17
N GLU A 25 -6.40 -12.69 -5.84
CA GLU A 25 -6.37 -12.56 -7.30
C GLU A 25 -5.44 -13.63 -7.88
N GLU A 26 -5.89 -14.29 -8.95
CA GLU A 26 -5.02 -15.16 -9.71
C GLU A 26 -4.17 -14.32 -10.67
N ARG A 27 -2.87 -14.48 -10.59
CA ARG A 27 -1.92 -13.79 -11.47
C ARG A 27 -0.95 -14.78 -12.09
N THR A 28 -0.72 -14.61 -13.39
CA THR A 28 0.34 -15.31 -14.10
C THR A 28 1.66 -14.60 -13.86
N ILE A 29 2.65 -15.32 -13.37
CA ILE A 29 4.00 -14.77 -13.22
C ILE A 29 4.81 -15.15 -14.44
N ASN A 30 5.28 -14.15 -15.18
CA ASN A 30 6.15 -14.38 -16.32
C ASN A 30 7.46 -15.02 -15.87
N THR A 31 7.79 -16.15 -16.48
CA THR A 31 9.08 -16.81 -16.25
C THR A 31 10.19 -16.08 -16.98
N GLN A 32 11.38 -16.08 -16.39
CA GLN A 32 12.58 -15.55 -17.07
C GLN A 32 13.17 -16.56 -18.08
N LEU A 33 12.71 -17.82 -18.02
CA LEU A 33 13.17 -18.89 -18.88
C LEU A 33 12.03 -19.28 -19.83
N PRO A 34 12.25 -19.19 -21.15
CA PRO A 34 11.18 -19.40 -22.13
C PRO A 34 10.61 -20.82 -22.17
N ASP A 35 11.37 -21.80 -21.70
CA ASP A 35 10.99 -23.23 -21.72
C ASP A 35 10.12 -23.65 -20.52
N PHE A 36 9.79 -22.70 -19.63
CA PHE A 36 8.96 -22.98 -18.46
C PHE A 36 7.58 -22.33 -18.60
N GLU A 37 6.56 -23.11 -18.34
CA GLU A 37 5.19 -22.63 -18.27
C GLU A 37 5.07 -21.58 -17.15
N ALA A 38 4.41 -20.45 -17.46
CA ALA A 38 4.21 -19.37 -16.50
C ALA A 38 3.20 -19.82 -15.43
N PRO A 39 3.60 -19.88 -14.14
CA PRO A 39 2.71 -20.34 -13.10
C PRO A 39 1.60 -19.32 -12.83
N VAL A 40 0.39 -19.83 -12.59
CA VAL A 40 -0.72 -19.05 -12.08
C VAL A 40 -0.76 -19.21 -10.55
N ILE A 41 -0.64 -18.11 -9.85
CA ILE A 41 -0.65 -18.10 -8.38
C ILE A 41 -1.72 -17.18 -7.83
N LYS A 42 -2.23 -17.51 -6.65
CA LYS A 42 -3.11 -16.61 -5.89
C LYS A 42 -2.26 -15.57 -5.17
N THR A 43 -2.57 -14.30 -5.40
CA THR A 43 -1.89 -13.16 -4.79
C THR A 43 -2.86 -12.34 -3.96
N TYR A 44 -2.34 -11.57 -3.03
CA TYR A 44 -3.11 -10.50 -2.40
C TYR A 44 -3.54 -9.47 -3.44
N SER A 45 -4.71 -8.87 -3.24
CA SER A 45 -5.07 -7.65 -3.98
C SER A 45 -4.11 -6.51 -3.60
N LEU A 46 -4.03 -5.50 -4.44
CA LEU A 46 -3.23 -4.32 -4.13
C LEU A 46 -3.78 -3.59 -2.90
N GLU A 47 -5.11 -3.54 -2.76
CA GLU A 47 -5.79 -2.95 -1.62
C GLU A 47 -5.44 -3.67 -0.31
N SER A 48 -5.45 -5.01 -0.30
CA SER A 48 -5.01 -5.79 0.87
C SER A 48 -3.55 -5.54 1.20
N THR A 49 -2.70 -5.44 0.19
CA THR A 49 -1.28 -5.13 0.38
C THR A 49 -1.09 -3.75 1.03
N ILE A 50 -1.81 -2.73 0.56
CA ILE A 50 -1.80 -1.39 1.17
C ILE A 50 -2.32 -1.45 2.60
N ALA A 51 -3.43 -2.15 2.84
CA ALA A 51 -4.05 -2.24 4.16
C ALA A 51 -3.13 -2.87 5.21
N GLU A 52 -2.45 -3.98 4.87
CA GLU A 52 -1.50 -4.65 5.76
C GLU A 52 -0.29 -3.76 6.11
N LYS A 53 0.21 -3.01 5.13
CA LYS A 53 1.33 -2.08 5.34
C LYS A 53 0.93 -0.87 6.16
N PHE A 54 -0.24 -0.32 5.90
CA PHE A 54 -0.77 0.81 6.65
C PHE A 54 -1.08 0.42 8.10
N ASP A 55 -1.66 -0.76 8.33
CA ASP A 55 -1.84 -1.31 9.67
C ASP A 55 -0.51 -1.44 10.43
N ALA A 56 0.53 -1.97 9.79
CA ALA A 56 1.84 -2.09 10.41
C ALA A 56 2.47 -0.73 10.79
N ILE A 57 2.20 0.32 10.02
CA ILE A 57 2.60 1.68 10.33
C ILE A 57 1.81 2.20 11.55
N LEU A 58 0.49 2.03 11.56
CA LEU A 58 -0.38 2.47 12.66
C LEU A 58 -0.06 1.77 13.98
N GLN A 59 0.28 0.48 13.96
CA GLN A 59 0.61 -0.27 15.16
C GLN A 59 1.92 0.16 15.81
N ARG A 60 2.89 0.61 15.06
CA ARG A 60 4.27 0.76 15.51
C ARG A 60 4.80 2.18 15.49
N PHE A 61 4.19 3.08 14.74
CA PHE A 61 4.62 4.48 14.61
C PHE A 61 6.17 4.61 14.61
N GLU A 62 6.71 5.39 15.54
CA GLU A 62 8.15 5.68 15.68
C GLU A 62 9.04 4.44 15.94
N LEU A 63 8.45 3.36 16.44
CA LEU A 63 9.20 2.11 16.70
C LEU A 63 9.40 1.28 15.42
N THR A 64 8.79 1.67 14.32
CA THR A 64 8.91 0.90 13.10
C THR A 64 10.27 1.09 12.43
N GLY A 65 10.99 -0.01 12.22
CA GLY A 65 12.15 -0.05 11.34
C GLY A 65 11.78 -0.38 9.89
N ARG A 66 10.46 -0.44 9.58
CA ARG A 66 9.92 -0.98 8.32
C ARG A 66 9.78 0.11 7.25
N MET A 67 10.88 0.78 6.93
CA MET A 67 10.92 1.81 5.87
C MET A 67 10.37 1.30 4.53
N LYS A 68 10.49 0.00 4.30
CA LYS A 68 9.95 -0.65 3.11
C LYS A 68 8.42 -0.50 3.01
N ASP A 69 7.68 -0.50 4.12
CA ASP A 69 6.22 -0.38 4.08
C ASP A 69 5.79 1.01 3.59
N PHE A 70 6.48 2.08 4.02
CA PHE A 70 6.28 3.43 3.48
C PHE A 70 6.62 3.51 1.98
N TYR A 71 7.75 2.93 1.59
CA TYR A 71 8.16 2.90 0.18
C TYR A 71 7.18 2.13 -0.68
N ASP A 72 6.71 0.97 -0.23
CA ASP A 72 5.77 0.15 -0.98
C ASP A 72 4.42 0.87 -1.17
N ILE A 73 3.87 1.52 -0.13
CA ILE A 73 2.64 2.32 -0.25
C ILE A 73 2.85 3.45 -1.27
N TYR A 74 3.94 4.21 -1.12
CA TYR A 74 4.32 5.28 -2.04
C TYR A 74 4.42 4.76 -3.49
N TYR A 75 5.14 3.67 -3.71
CA TYR A 75 5.32 3.10 -5.04
C TYR A 75 4.00 2.62 -5.65
N LEU A 76 3.21 1.88 -4.88
CA LEU A 76 1.95 1.32 -5.36
C LEU A 76 0.93 2.42 -5.68
N SER A 77 0.82 3.45 -4.83
CA SER A 77 -0.11 4.57 -5.05
C SER A 77 0.20 5.35 -6.33
N ARG A 78 1.45 5.40 -6.75
CA ARG A 78 1.87 6.11 -7.97
C ARG A 78 1.80 5.26 -9.23
N THR A 79 1.81 3.94 -9.06
CA THR A 79 1.89 2.98 -10.18
C THR A 79 0.51 2.48 -10.60
N PHE A 80 -0.41 2.37 -9.65
CA PHE A 80 -1.71 1.75 -9.88
C PHE A 80 -2.87 2.67 -9.53
N ASP A 81 -4.00 2.43 -10.20
CA ASP A 81 -5.29 3.02 -9.83
C ASP A 81 -5.94 2.17 -8.74
N PHE A 82 -6.73 2.82 -7.84
CA PHE A 82 -7.46 2.15 -6.77
C PHE A 82 -8.92 2.61 -6.73
N GLU A 83 -9.81 1.65 -6.52
CA GLU A 83 -11.20 1.93 -6.18
C GLU A 83 -11.30 2.25 -4.68
N GLY A 84 -11.75 3.45 -4.35
CA GLY A 84 -11.79 3.92 -2.97
C GLY A 84 -12.61 3.04 -2.04
N ALA A 85 -13.74 2.53 -2.50
CA ALA A 85 -14.58 1.63 -1.71
C ALA A 85 -13.86 0.30 -1.38
N LYS A 86 -13.11 -0.27 -2.33
CA LYS A 86 -12.34 -1.50 -2.09
C LYS A 86 -11.17 -1.24 -1.14
N LEU A 87 -10.46 -0.13 -1.33
CA LEU A 87 -9.36 0.24 -0.44
C LEU A 87 -9.86 0.51 0.99
N GLN A 88 -10.98 1.22 1.13
CA GLN A 88 -11.61 1.47 2.42
C GLN A 88 -11.98 0.16 3.12
N ALA A 89 -12.65 -0.76 2.43
CA ALA A 89 -13.03 -2.05 2.97
C ALA A 89 -11.80 -2.87 3.41
N ALA A 90 -10.76 -2.91 2.59
CA ALA A 90 -9.53 -3.64 2.91
C ALA A 90 -8.85 -3.08 4.16
N ILE A 91 -8.73 -1.76 4.28
CA ILE A 91 -8.14 -1.10 5.47
C ILE A 91 -9.00 -1.38 6.69
N PHE A 92 -10.31 -1.12 6.62
CA PHE A 92 -11.21 -1.30 7.75
C PHE A 92 -11.16 -2.75 8.28
N GLU A 93 -11.33 -3.74 7.42
CA GLU A 93 -11.30 -5.14 7.83
C GLU A 93 -9.95 -5.58 8.39
N THR A 94 -8.85 -5.08 7.84
CA THR A 94 -7.50 -5.36 8.37
C THR A 94 -7.34 -4.81 9.77
N LEU A 95 -7.73 -3.55 10.01
CA LEU A 95 -7.67 -2.92 11.34
C LEU A 95 -8.54 -3.65 12.35
N GLN A 96 -9.78 -3.99 11.97
CA GLN A 96 -10.71 -4.74 12.84
C GLN A 96 -10.17 -6.12 13.21
N ARG A 97 -9.69 -6.88 12.25
CA ARG A 97 -9.18 -8.23 12.48
C ARG A 97 -7.93 -8.23 13.36
N ARG A 98 -7.04 -7.28 13.16
CA ARG A 98 -5.80 -7.18 13.94
C ARG A 98 -5.99 -6.50 15.29
N GLY A 99 -7.19 -5.95 15.52
CA GLY A 99 -7.48 -5.21 16.74
C GLY A 99 -6.61 -3.96 16.90
N THR A 100 -6.19 -3.36 15.77
CA THR A 100 -5.38 -2.15 15.77
C THR A 100 -6.25 -0.97 16.22
N PRO A 101 -5.92 -0.32 17.34
CA PRO A 101 -6.68 0.84 17.79
C PRO A 101 -6.40 2.02 16.87
N TYR A 102 -7.47 2.74 16.51
CA TYR A 102 -7.36 3.97 15.73
C TYR A 102 -8.38 5.01 16.19
N ASP A 103 -8.03 6.25 16.02
CA ASP A 103 -8.84 7.42 16.32
C ASP A 103 -8.62 8.52 15.25
N ARG A 104 -9.27 9.67 15.41
CA ARG A 104 -9.15 10.81 14.50
C ARG A 104 -7.72 11.37 14.40
N ASP A 105 -6.90 11.16 15.43
CA ASP A 105 -5.54 11.69 15.47
C ASP A 105 -4.50 10.65 15.01
N SER A 106 -4.90 9.41 14.76
CA SER A 106 -3.98 8.35 14.33
C SER A 106 -3.25 8.70 13.04
N PHE A 107 -3.95 9.26 12.06
CA PHE A 107 -3.30 9.66 10.80
C PHE A 107 -2.37 10.86 10.99
N LYS A 108 -2.72 11.82 11.85
CA LYS A 108 -1.84 12.96 12.19
C LYS A 108 -0.52 12.50 12.79
N ARG A 109 -0.55 11.44 13.63
CA ARG A 109 0.69 10.83 14.14
C ARG A 109 1.55 10.24 13.05
N VAL A 110 0.97 9.64 12.02
CA VAL A 110 1.71 9.17 10.84
C VAL A 110 2.35 10.34 10.10
N VAL A 111 1.60 11.42 9.88
CA VAL A 111 2.11 12.63 9.20
C VAL A 111 3.26 13.26 9.99
N ALA A 112 3.17 13.29 11.32
CA ALA A 112 4.22 13.84 12.17
C ALA A 112 5.57 13.09 12.07
N LEU A 113 5.58 11.84 11.58
CA LEU A 113 6.82 11.10 11.33
C LEU A 113 7.71 11.76 10.28
N ALA A 114 7.15 12.62 9.43
CA ALA A 114 7.92 13.38 8.44
C ALA A 114 9.02 14.23 9.07
N ASP A 115 8.75 14.78 10.25
CA ASP A 115 9.66 15.67 10.99
C ASP A 115 10.57 14.92 11.95
N ASP A 116 10.39 13.61 12.12
CA ASP A 116 11.20 12.78 13.01
C ASP A 116 12.58 12.52 12.41
N GLU A 117 13.63 13.01 13.08
CA GLU A 117 15.01 12.88 12.61
C GLU A 117 15.49 11.43 12.53
N ASP A 118 15.03 10.54 13.42
CA ASP A 118 15.46 9.15 13.42
C ASP A 118 14.80 8.38 12.30
N MET A 119 13.53 8.68 11.99
CA MET A 119 12.85 8.14 10.82
C MET A 119 13.53 8.59 9.53
N GLN A 120 13.91 9.86 9.42
CA GLN A 120 14.66 10.36 8.26
C GLN A 120 16.04 9.68 8.11
N LYS A 121 16.75 9.43 9.24
CA LYS A 121 18.03 8.69 9.22
C LYS A 121 17.84 7.24 8.74
N ARG A 122 16.82 6.54 9.29
CA ARG A 122 16.47 5.17 8.89
C ARG A 122 16.07 5.10 7.42
N TRP A 123 15.32 6.10 6.94
CA TRP A 123 14.95 6.23 5.54
C TRP A 123 16.18 6.33 4.63
N LYS A 124 17.11 7.24 4.95
CA LYS A 124 18.36 7.37 4.19
C LYS A 124 19.17 6.08 4.16
N PHE A 125 19.16 5.32 5.25
CA PHE A 125 19.81 4.01 5.28
C PHE A 125 19.09 2.99 4.38
N PHE A 126 17.76 2.95 4.44
CA PHE A 126 16.95 2.08 3.57
C PHE A 126 17.17 2.39 2.09
N LEU A 127 17.19 3.66 1.69
CA LEU A 127 17.39 4.07 0.31
C LEU A 127 18.72 3.54 -0.29
N LYS A 128 19.77 3.42 0.52
CA LYS A 128 21.03 2.80 0.07
C LYS A 128 20.85 1.36 -0.37
N THR A 129 19.91 0.62 0.24
CA THR A 129 19.66 -0.79 -0.11
C THR A 129 18.97 -0.92 -1.47
N ILE A 130 18.19 0.07 -1.88
CA ILE A 130 17.49 0.11 -3.18
C ILE A 130 18.21 0.98 -4.21
N LYS A 131 19.40 1.50 -3.85
CA LYS A 131 20.23 2.36 -4.71
C LYS A 131 19.53 3.63 -5.20
N ASP A 132 18.61 4.15 -4.42
CA ASP A 132 17.99 5.46 -4.61
C ASP A 132 18.53 6.40 -3.53
N ASN A 133 18.96 7.60 -3.91
CA ASN A 133 19.46 8.61 -2.97
C ASN A 133 18.74 9.95 -3.12
N THR A 134 17.64 9.98 -3.87
CA THR A 134 16.95 11.23 -4.23
C THR A 134 15.61 11.42 -3.52
N LEU A 135 15.03 10.33 -3.01
CA LEU A 135 13.69 10.34 -2.43
C LEU A 135 13.73 10.74 -0.95
N GLU A 136 13.16 11.88 -0.61
CA GLU A 136 13.09 12.38 0.76
C GLU A 136 11.89 11.79 1.52
N PHE A 137 12.09 11.46 2.81
CA PHE A 137 11.04 10.86 3.63
C PHE A 137 9.82 11.76 3.84
N PRO A 138 9.96 13.07 4.11
CA PRO A 138 8.81 13.98 4.19
C PRO A 138 7.95 13.99 2.93
N PHE A 139 8.55 13.95 1.75
CA PHE A 139 7.83 13.86 0.50
C PHE A 139 7.03 12.55 0.37
N VAL A 140 7.60 11.43 0.82
CA VAL A 140 6.89 10.14 0.83
C VAL A 140 5.69 10.18 1.76
N ILE A 141 5.82 10.79 2.93
CA ILE A 141 4.71 10.96 3.88
C ILE A 141 3.61 11.84 3.29
N GLU A 142 3.94 12.94 2.60
CA GLU A 142 2.99 13.81 1.92
C GLU A 142 2.19 13.06 0.83
N GLU A 143 2.87 12.24 0.03
CA GLU A 143 2.22 11.42 -1.00
C GLU A 143 1.30 10.35 -0.37
N ILE A 144 1.74 9.71 0.72
CA ILE A 144 0.92 8.76 1.48
C ILE A 144 -0.28 9.47 2.11
N GLN A 145 -0.11 10.67 2.64
CA GLN A 145 -1.19 11.48 3.19
C GLN A 145 -2.23 11.77 2.12
N THR A 146 -1.82 12.28 0.97
CA THR A 146 -2.72 12.58 -0.15
C THR A 146 -3.53 11.36 -0.59
N PHE A 147 -2.92 10.17 -0.53
CA PHE A 147 -3.55 8.92 -0.95
C PHE A 147 -4.46 8.33 0.12
N LEU A 148 -4.00 8.20 1.37
CA LEU A 148 -4.70 7.42 2.40
C LEU A 148 -5.54 8.23 3.36
N GLU A 149 -5.20 9.49 3.65
CA GLU A 149 -5.94 10.29 4.65
C GLU A 149 -7.43 10.41 4.32
N PRO A 150 -7.87 10.70 3.06
CA PRO A 150 -9.29 10.79 2.75
C PRO A 150 -10.06 9.47 2.98
N VAL A 151 -9.40 8.34 2.70
CA VAL A 151 -9.98 7.00 2.92
C VAL A 151 -10.07 6.70 4.41
N PHE A 152 -9.03 7.02 5.17
CA PHE A 152 -8.99 6.83 6.61
C PHE A 152 -9.99 7.73 7.34
N ASP A 153 -10.11 8.98 6.94
CA ASP A 153 -11.13 9.90 7.46
C ASP A 153 -12.55 9.39 7.20
N ALA A 154 -12.78 8.77 6.06
CA ALA A 154 -14.06 8.13 5.77
C ALA A 154 -14.34 6.96 6.70
N ILE A 155 -13.32 6.12 7.02
CA ILE A 155 -13.44 5.03 8.00
C ILE A 155 -13.78 5.58 9.39
N VAL A 156 -13.03 6.58 9.87
CA VAL A 156 -13.22 7.17 11.21
C VAL A 156 -14.57 7.85 11.37
N ASN A 157 -15.11 8.42 10.29
CA ASN A 157 -16.41 9.10 10.29
C ASN A 157 -17.58 8.20 9.82
N GLU A 158 -17.34 6.89 9.63
CA GLU A 158 -18.36 5.92 9.19
C GLU A 158 -19.04 6.32 7.88
N LYS A 159 -18.28 6.89 6.95
CA LYS A 159 -18.75 7.33 5.63
C LYS A 159 -18.20 6.42 4.53
N GLU A 160 -18.92 6.33 3.43
CA GLU A 160 -18.44 5.64 2.24
C GLU A 160 -17.50 6.53 1.42
N TRP A 161 -16.43 5.92 0.90
CA TRP A 161 -15.47 6.56 0.02
C TRP A 161 -15.50 5.92 -1.37
N GLN A 162 -16.24 6.50 -2.30
CA GLN A 162 -16.46 5.92 -3.63
C GLN A 162 -15.63 6.56 -4.76
N ASN A 163 -14.65 7.37 -4.43
CA ASN A 163 -13.76 7.98 -5.42
C ASN A 163 -12.78 6.96 -6.01
N ILE A 164 -12.21 7.30 -7.16
CA ILE A 164 -11.15 6.51 -7.79
C ILE A 164 -9.84 7.27 -7.68
N TRP A 165 -8.83 6.62 -7.16
CA TRP A 165 -7.47 7.11 -7.20
C TRP A 165 -6.86 6.87 -8.58
N LYS A 166 -6.24 7.90 -9.14
CA LYS A 166 -5.48 7.83 -10.38
C LYS A 166 -3.99 7.95 -10.09
N GLY A 167 -3.29 6.82 -10.14
CA GLY A 167 -1.88 6.74 -9.77
C GLY A 167 -0.99 7.67 -10.59
N ASN A 168 -1.20 7.76 -11.90
CA ASN A 168 -0.46 8.65 -12.79
C ASN A 168 -0.73 10.15 -12.51
N ALA A 169 -1.93 10.49 -12.04
CA ALA A 169 -2.33 11.86 -11.71
C ALA A 169 -2.16 12.20 -10.22
N LYS A 170 -1.89 11.20 -9.36
CA LYS A 170 -1.72 11.30 -7.91
C LYS A 170 -2.86 12.03 -7.22
N LYS A 171 -4.08 11.71 -7.60
CA LYS A 171 -5.28 12.35 -7.06
C LYS A 171 -6.49 11.46 -7.08
N TRP A 172 -7.40 11.72 -6.16
CA TRP A 172 -8.73 11.17 -6.15
C TRP A 172 -9.63 11.90 -7.17
N SER A 173 -10.44 11.15 -7.87
CA SER A 173 -11.45 11.66 -8.81
C SER A 173 -12.81 11.08 -8.47
N ASN A 174 -13.88 11.88 -8.62
CA ASN A 174 -15.24 11.42 -8.39
C ASN A 174 -15.64 10.38 -9.43
N LEU A 175 -16.34 9.32 -8.99
CA LEU A 175 -16.95 8.33 -9.88
C LEU A 175 -18.03 8.93 -10.81
N LYS A 176 -18.56 10.14 -10.47
CA LYS A 176 -19.66 10.83 -11.17
C LYS A 176 -19.20 11.76 -12.30
N GLY A 177 -18.05 11.55 -12.89
CA GLY A 177 -17.56 12.34 -14.02
C GLY A 177 -17.71 11.63 -15.37
N GLY A 178 -18.95 11.34 -15.83
CA GLY A 178 -19.10 10.70 -17.13
C GLY A 178 -20.53 10.49 -17.61
N ILE A 179 -21.43 11.50 -17.47
CA ILE A 179 -22.61 11.66 -18.32
C ILE A 179 -22.83 13.17 -18.47
N ASP A 180 -22.00 13.81 -19.29
CA ASP A 180 -22.43 15.05 -19.96
C ASP A 180 -23.51 14.64 -20.96
N ARG A 181 -24.77 14.78 -20.54
CA ARG A 181 -25.87 14.79 -21.50
C ARG A 181 -25.80 16.10 -22.23
N ASP A 182 -25.22 16.03 -23.40
CA ASP A 182 -25.37 17.01 -24.46
C ASP A 182 -26.86 17.40 -24.55
N LYS A 183 -27.21 18.57 -24.04
CA LYS A 183 -28.49 19.22 -24.31
C LYS A 183 -28.27 20.16 -25.47
N SER A 184 -28.22 19.59 -26.66
CA SER A 184 -28.51 20.34 -27.88
C SER A 184 -30.00 20.19 -28.20
N SER A 185 -30.74 21.26 -28.03
CA SER A 185 -32.02 21.53 -28.72
C SER A 185 -32.07 23.00 -29.04
#